data_84b5be308a7f814c926d608df5fc0f08
#
_entry.id   84b5be308a7f814c926d608df5fc0f08
#
_cell.length_a   1.000
_cell.length_b   1.000
_cell.length_c   1.000
_cell.angle_alpha   90.00
_cell.angle_beta   90.00
_cell.angle_gamma   90.00
#
_symmetry.space_group_name_H-M   'P 1'
#
loop_
_entity.id
_entity.type
_entity.pdbx_description
1 polymer ?
#
loop_
_entity_poly.entity_id
_entity_poly.type
_entity_poly.pdbx_seq_one_letter_code
_entity_poly.pdbx_strand_id
1 'polypeptide(L)'
;MPIALLLLLGVLSSCGNSNISQPDLATIVSVVDGDTIVLSVQNQTETVRLLGIDTPETVHPTRPIECFGPEASAFTKATLEKGSVVKLVRDVEPRDRYQRLLVYLFLTDGTLFNQLLIDRGLARTLSIEPNTAFASQFASHESSARNRRVGLWLYCER
;
A
#
# COMPACT_ATOMS: atom_id res chain seq x y z
N MET A 1 18.85 -22.32 -68.01
CA MET A 1 18.36 -21.18 -67.20
C MET A 1 17.90 -21.73 -65.84
N PRO A 2 18.64 -21.54 -64.73
CA PRO A 2 18.19 -21.98 -63.44
C PRO A 2 17.44 -20.85 -62.72
N ILE A 3 16.27 -21.22 -62.21
CA ILE A 3 15.40 -20.37 -61.40
C ILE A 3 15.94 -20.37 -59.98
N ALA A 4 16.36 -19.18 -59.50
CA ALA A 4 16.80 -18.98 -58.15
C ALA A 4 15.59 -18.84 -57.20
N LEU A 5 15.41 -19.80 -56.28
CA LEU A 5 14.40 -19.79 -55.25
C LEU A 5 14.90 -18.95 -54.06
N LEU A 6 14.36 -17.75 -53.90
CA LEU A 6 14.65 -16.85 -52.76
C LEU A 6 13.85 -17.31 -51.54
N LEU A 7 14.57 -17.91 -50.55
CA LEU A 7 14.03 -18.24 -49.25
C LEU A 7 14.00 -16.94 -48.39
N LEU A 8 12.77 -16.44 -48.14
CA LEU A 8 12.55 -15.33 -47.22
C LEU A 8 12.51 -15.87 -45.78
N LEU A 9 13.62 -15.66 -45.02
CA LEU A 9 13.61 -15.93 -43.59
C LEU A 9 12.79 -14.84 -42.86
N GLY A 10 11.57 -15.19 -42.44
CA GLY A 10 10.77 -14.38 -41.54
C GLY A 10 11.37 -14.36 -40.13
N VAL A 11 11.90 -13.22 -39.71
CA VAL A 11 12.31 -12.97 -38.32
C VAL A 11 11.04 -12.76 -37.50
N LEU A 12 10.64 -13.78 -36.71
CA LEU A 12 9.61 -13.63 -35.69
C LEU A 12 10.21 -12.84 -34.52
N SER A 13 9.96 -11.51 -34.52
CA SER A 13 10.16 -10.68 -33.33
C SER A 13 9.18 -11.11 -32.24
N SER A 14 9.65 -11.91 -31.29
CA SER A 14 8.96 -12.17 -30.03
C SER A 14 9.00 -10.88 -29.21
N CYS A 15 7.96 -10.06 -29.29
CA CYS A 15 7.71 -9.01 -28.31
C CYS A 15 7.40 -9.69 -26.98
N GLY A 16 8.36 -9.72 -26.08
CA GLY A 16 8.14 -10.09 -24.68
C GLY A 16 7.09 -9.15 -24.07
N ASN A 17 5.91 -9.69 -23.85
CA ASN A 17 4.84 -9.00 -23.14
C ASN A 17 5.26 -8.96 -21.66
N SER A 18 5.93 -7.90 -21.23
CA SER A 18 6.06 -7.57 -19.82
C SER A 18 4.64 -7.19 -19.35
N ASN A 19 3.93 -8.16 -18.77
CA ASN A 19 2.71 -7.94 -18.03
C ASN A 19 3.04 -7.10 -16.78
N ILE A 20 3.22 -5.79 -16.96
CA ILE A 20 3.02 -4.84 -15.88
C ILE A 20 1.51 -4.86 -15.67
N SER A 21 1.06 -5.59 -14.64
CA SER A 21 -0.33 -5.59 -14.25
C SER A 21 -0.78 -4.14 -14.08
N GLN A 22 -1.82 -3.75 -14.81
CA GLN A 22 -2.45 -2.43 -14.64
C GLN A 22 -2.77 -2.28 -13.15
N PRO A 23 -2.47 -1.12 -12.55
CA PRO A 23 -2.80 -0.92 -11.14
C PRO A 23 -4.30 -1.07 -10.95
N ASP A 24 -4.69 -1.87 -9.94
CA ASP A 24 -6.10 -2.04 -9.60
C ASP A 24 -6.64 -0.71 -9.06
N LEU A 25 -7.69 -0.19 -9.70
CA LEU A 25 -8.47 0.90 -9.14
C LEU A 25 -9.50 0.34 -8.16
N ALA A 26 -9.68 1.01 -7.04
CA ALA A 26 -10.62 0.64 -6.00
C ALA A 26 -11.36 1.86 -5.46
N THR A 27 -12.54 1.62 -4.89
CA THR A 27 -13.33 2.66 -4.22
C THR A 27 -13.37 2.42 -2.73
N ILE A 28 -13.17 3.45 -1.91
CA ILE A 28 -13.23 3.38 -0.46
C ILE A 28 -14.69 3.08 -0.02
N VAL A 29 -14.87 2.02 0.76
CA VAL A 29 -16.15 1.68 1.39
C VAL A 29 -16.17 2.19 2.83
N SER A 30 -15.14 1.89 3.62
CA SER A 30 -14.98 2.37 5.00
C SER A 30 -13.53 2.20 5.47
N VAL A 31 -13.18 2.92 6.53
CA VAL A 31 -11.91 2.76 7.24
C VAL A 31 -12.19 2.05 8.56
N VAL A 32 -11.49 0.95 8.82
CA VAL A 32 -11.58 0.19 10.07
C VAL A 32 -10.65 0.80 11.11
N ASP A 33 -9.35 0.92 10.75
CA ASP A 33 -8.32 1.51 11.59
C ASP A 33 -7.30 2.29 10.72
N GLY A 34 -6.24 2.80 11.32
CA GLY A 34 -5.24 3.62 10.62
C GLY A 34 -4.63 2.95 9.39
N ASP A 35 -4.47 1.63 9.42
CA ASP A 35 -3.86 0.84 8.34
C ASP A 35 -4.73 -0.29 7.78
N THR A 36 -5.97 -0.38 8.22
CA THR A 36 -6.95 -1.39 7.77
C THR A 36 -8.20 -0.73 7.21
N ILE A 37 -8.54 -1.06 5.96
CA ILE A 37 -9.54 -0.36 5.16
C ILE A 37 -10.42 -1.40 4.47
N VAL A 38 -11.68 -1.06 4.21
CA VAL A 38 -12.58 -1.84 3.35
C VAL A 38 -12.72 -1.12 2.02
N LEU A 39 -12.46 -1.82 0.94
CA LEU A 39 -12.50 -1.31 -0.43
C LEU A 39 -13.48 -2.13 -1.29
N SER A 40 -13.99 -1.50 -2.34
CA SER A 40 -14.61 -2.19 -3.47
C SER A 40 -13.61 -2.27 -4.61
N VAL A 41 -13.19 -3.49 -4.95
CA VAL A 41 -12.25 -3.80 -6.04
C VAL A 41 -12.99 -4.67 -7.04
N GLN A 42 -13.14 -4.26 -8.29
CA GLN A 42 -13.86 -5.01 -9.33
C GLN A 42 -15.26 -5.47 -8.87
N ASN A 43 -15.99 -4.61 -8.15
CA ASN A 43 -17.31 -4.86 -7.56
C ASN A 43 -17.33 -5.91 -6.41
N GLN A 44 -16.18 -6.29 -5.88
CA GLN A 44 -16.07 -7.15 -4.71
C GLN A 44 -15.58 -6.34 -3.50
N THR A 45 -16.20 -6.55 -2.36
CA THR A 45 -15.78 -5.91 -1.10
C THR A 45 -14.61 -6.68 -0.52
N GLU A 46 -13.48 -5.99 -0.29
CA GLU A 46 -12.24 -6.53 0.24
C GLU A 46 -11.81 -5.80 1.50
N THR A 47 -11.40 -6.54 2.51
CA THR A 47 -10.64 -5.96 3.62
C THR A 47 -9.17 -5.90 3.25
N VAL A 48 -8.58 -4.75 3.43
CA VAL A 48 -7.22 -4.43 2.98
C VAL A 48 -6.36 -4.06 4.18
N ARG A 49 -5.13 -4.57 4.23
CA ARG A 49 -4.07 -4.17 5.15
C ARG A 49 -2.97 -3.47 4.37
N LEU A 50 -2.64 -2.26 4.78
CA LEU A 50 -1.57 -1.47 4.15
C LEU A 50 -0.21 -2.09 4.46
N LEU A 51 0.59 -2.35 3.41
CA LEU A 51 1.93 -2.95 3.49
C LEU A 51 2.98 -1.98 4.04
N GLY A 52 3.95 -2.55 4.72
CA GLY A 52 5.16 -1.85 5.13
C GLY A 52 5.00 -0.90 6.31
N ILE A 53 3.80 -0.79 6.87
CA ILE A 53 3.48 0.10 8.00
C ILE A 53 2.66 -0.61 9.08
N ASP A 54 2.70 -0.03 10.28
CA ASP A 54 1.87 -0.40 11.42
C ASP A 54 1.43 0.87 12.15
N THR A 55 0.11 1.11 12.22
CA THR A 55 -0.44 2.21 13.00
C THR A 55 -0.74 1.76 14.42
N PRO A 56 -0.68 2.68 15.43
CA PRO A 56 -1.11 2.32 16.77
C PRO A 56 -2.57 1.84 16.78
N GLU A 57 -2.83 0.76 17.52
CA GLU A 57 -4.09 0.02 17.54
C GLU A 57 -5.23 0.79 18.22
N THR A 58 -6.44 0.77 17.62
CA THR A 58 -7.64 1.39 18.21
C THR A 58 -8.83 0.44 18.38
N VAL A 59 -8.84 -0.69 17.69
CA VAL A 59 -10.03 -1.57 17.60
C VAL A 59 -9.79 -3.00 18.09
N HIS A 60 -8.65 -3.28 18.72
CA HIS A 60 -8.36 -4.62 19.21
C HIS A 60 -9.29 -4.99 20.40
N PRO A 61 -9.97 -6.17 20.38
CA PRO A 61 -11.00 -6.51 21.36
C PRO A 61 -10.47 -6.67 22.79
N THR A 62 -9.17 -6.92 22.98
CA THR A 62 -8.57 -7.22 24.30
C THR A 62 -7.37 -6.37 24.66
N ARG A 63 -6.88 -5.52 23.75
CA ARG A 63 -5.77 -4.59 24.03
C ARG A 63 -6.30 -3.18 24.20
N PRO A 64 -5.70 -2.37 25.09
CA PRO A 64 -6.06 -0.97 25.22
C PRO A 64 -5.77 -0.20 23.94
N ILE A 65 -6.46 0.93 23.77
CA ILE A 65 -6.15 1.89 22.71
C ILE A 65 -4.70 2.36 22.90
N GLU A 66 -3.91 2.24 21.83
CA GLU A 66 -2.52 2.65 21.85
C GLU A 66 -2.36 4.16 21.68
N CYS A 67 -1.26 4.70 22.23
CA CYS A 67 -0.92 6.11 22.11
C CYS A 67 -0.86 6.52 20.63
N PHE A 68 -1.52 7.61 20.27
CA PHE A 68 -1.65 8.16 18.91
C PHE A 68 -2.49 7.32 17.93
N GLY A 69 -3.15 6.25 18.39
CA GLY A 69 -4.06 5.42 17.57
C GLY A 69 -5.28 6.21 17.07
N PRO A 70 -6.02 6.91 17.95
CA PRO A 70 -7.15 7.72 17.52
C PRO A 70 -6.81 8.76 16.46
N GLU A 71 -5.63 9.39 16.55
CA GLU A 71 -5.13 10.38 15.59
C GLU A 71 -4.84 9.73 14.23
N ALA A 72 -4.19 8.56 14.23
CA ALA A 72 -3.91 7.80 13.01
C ALA A 72 -5.21 7.37 12.32
N SER A 73 -6.15 6.79 13.06
CA SER A 73 -7.46 6.37 12.55
C SER A 73 -8.26 7.57 12.01
N ALA A 74 -8.29 8.70 12.74
CA ALA A 74 -8.98 9.91 12.31
C ALA A 74 -8.38 10.50 11.02
N PHE A 75 -7.04 10.53 10.92
CA PHE A 75 -6.35 11.00 9.72
C PHE A 75 -6.68 10.11 8.51
N THR A 76 -6.64 8.79 8.68
CA THR A 76 -6.98 7.86 7.60
C THR A 76 -8.43 8.04 7.15
N LYS A 77 -9.38 8.19 8.08
CA LYS A 77 -10.81 8.45 7.78
C LYS A 77 -11.02 9.77 7.04
N ALA A 78 -10.30 10.82 7.42
CA ALA A 78 -10.41 12.14 6.78
C ALA A 78 -9.78 12.16 5.38
N THR A 79 -8.72 11.37 5.15
CA THR A 79 -8.02 11.33 3.86
C THR A 79 -8.67 10.37 2.88
N LEU A 80 -9.17 9.23 3.38
CA LEU A 80 -9.79 8.18 2.58
C LEU A 80 -11.31 8.23 2.74
N GLU A 81 -11.91 9.28 2.22
CA GLU A 81 -13.37 9.46 2.28
C GLU A 81 -14.12 8.35 1.53
N LYS A 82 -15.25 7.93 2.08
CA LYS A 82 -16.13 6.94 1.44
C LYS A 82 -16.51 7.40 0.02
N GLY A 83 -16.34 6.51 -0.95
CA GLY A 83 -16.63 6.75 -2.37
C GLY A 83 -15.44 7.33 -3.14
N SER A 84 -14.36 7.74 -2.49
CA SER A 84 -13.15 8.18 -3.20
C SER A 84 -12.45 7.01 -3.90
N VAL A 85 -11.80 7.31 -5.02
CA VAL A 85 -11.07 6.33 -5.82
C VAL A 85 -9.60 6.35 -5.42
N VAL A 86 -9.01 5.17 -5.32
CA VAL A 86 -7.59 4.96 -5.02
C VAL A 86 -6.99 3.93 -5.97
N LYS A 87 -5.68 3.93 -6.09
CA LYS A 87 -4.92 2.97 -6.87
C LYS A 87 -4.18 2.02 -5.94
N LEU A 88 -4.29 0.72 -6.21
CA LEU A 88 -3.65 -0.33 -5.44
C LEU A 88 -2.45 -0.88 -6.18
N VAL A 89 -1.33 -1.07 -5.48
CA VAL A 89 -0.15 -1.77 -5.97
C VAL A 89 0.11 -2.94 -5.03
N ARG A 90 0.20 -4.14 -5.61
CA ARG A 90 0.51 -5.37 -4.87
C ARG A 90 2.01 -5.60 -4.84
N ASP A 91 2.46 -6.40 -3.89
CA ASP A 91 3.80 -6.94 -3.82
C ASP A 91 3.76 -8.45 -4.10
N VAL A 92 4.71 -9.22 -3.60
CA VAL A 92 4.88 -10.65 -3.88
C VAL A 92 3.71 -11.49 -3.36
N GLU A 93 3.39 -11.37 -2.08
CA GLU A 93 2.23 -12.04 -1.47
C GLU A 93 1.01 -11.13 -1.49
N PRO A 94 -0.10 -11.57 -2.13
CA PRO A 94 -1.28 -10.72 -2.29
C PRO A 94 -2.19 -10.68 -1.05
N ARG A 95 -2.11 -11.67 -0.13
CA ARG A 95 -2.98 -11.79 1.04
C ARG A 95 -2.24 -12.27 2.27
N ASP A 96 -2.70 -11.87 3.43
CA ASP A 96 -2.23 -12.39 4.70
C ASP A 96 -3.01 -13.66 5.16
N ARG A 97 -2.61 -14.20 6.31
CA ARG A 97 -3.27 -15.37 6.91
C ARG A 97 -4.75 -15.16 7.28
N TYR A 98 -5.19 -13.91 7.38
CA TYR A 98 -6.58 -13.53 7.65
C TYR A 98 -7.36 -13.25 6.37
N GLN A 99 -6.78 -13.52 5.20
CA GLN A 99 -7.32 -13.27 3.86
C GLN A 99 -7.50 -11.78 3.52
N ARG A 100 -6.90 -10.87 4.29
CA ARG A 100 -6.87 -9.45 3.94
C ARG A 100 -5.97 -9.24 2.72
N LEU A 101 -6.40 -8.41 1.80
CA LEU A 101 -5.59 -8.01 0.64
C LEU A 101 -4.43 -7.12 1.11
N LEU A 102 -3.21 -7.41 0.66
CA LEU A 102 -1.99 -6.69 1.02
C LEU A 102 -1.61 -5.73 -0.10
N VAL A 103 -1.55 -4.42 0.18
CA VAL A 103 -1.30 -3.41 -0.86
C VAL A 103 -0.48 -2.22 -0.36
N TYR A 104 0.16 -1.56 -1.31
CA TYR A 104 0.53 -0.15 -1.25
C TYR A 104 -0.60 0.65 -1.90
N LEU A 105 -1.09 1.69 -1.23
CA LEU A 105 -2.22 2.50 -1.65
C LEU A 105 -1.73 3.87 -2.12
N PHE A 106 -2.13 4.24 -3.35
CA PHE A 106 -1.85 5.54 -3.91
C PHE A 106 -3.14 6.35 -4.05
N LEU A 107 -3.08 7.60 -3.63
CA LEU A 107 -4.13 8.58 -3.89
C LEU A 107 -4.15 8.97 -5.37
N THR A 108 -5.19 9.65 -5.81
CA THR A 108 -5.36 10.06 -7.21
C THR A 108 -4.32 11.07 -7.69
N ASP A 109 -3.71 11.81 -6.79
CA ASP A 109 -2.61 12.74 -7.05
C ASP A 109 -1.23 12.05 -7.14
N GLY A 110 -1.18 10.73 -6.94
CA GLY A 110 0.04 9.93 -6.94
C GLY A 110 0.74 9.82 -5.59
N THR A 111 0.18 10.39 -4.53
CA THR A 111 0.74 10.26 -3.17
C THR A 111 0.65 8.82 -2.67
N LEU A 112 1.78 8.23 -2.25
CA LEU A 112 1.82 6.94 -1.56
C LEU A 112 1.32 7.11 -0.13
N PHE A 113 0.08 6.68 0.13
CA PHE A 113 -0.61 6.90 1.40
C PHE A 113 0.10 6.21 2.59
N ASN A 114 0.65 5.02 2.37
CA ASN A 114 1.45 4.31 3.37
C ASN A 114 2.61 5.18 3.88
N GLN A 115 3.36 5.80 2.96
CA GLN A 115 4.46 6.70 3.29
C GLN A 115 3.96 7.99 3.97
N LEU A 116 2.84 8.53 3.52
CA LEU A 116 2.25 9.73 4.11
C LEU A 116 1.96 9.54 5.61
N LEU A 117 1.48 8.35 6.00
CA LEU A 117 1.27 8.01 7.41
C LEU A 117 2.60 8.01 8.20
N ILE A 118 3.68 7.47 7.64
CA ILE A 118 5.01 7.52 8.25
C ILE A 118 5.50 8.96 8.40
N ASP A 119 5.41 9.75 7.32
CA ASP A 119 5.88 11.14 7.30
C ASP A 119 5.18 12.04 8.32
N ARG A 120 3.92 11.72 8.63
CA ARG A 120 3.11 12.39 9.64
C ARG A 120 3.34 11.86 11.07
N GLY A 121 4.16 10.80 11.22
CA GLY A 121 4.35 10.13 12.50
C GLY A 121 3.07 9.45 13.00
N LEU A 122 2.24 8.94 12.09
CA LEU A 122 1.00 8.21 12.37
C LEU A 122 1.16 6.70 12.26
N ALA A 123 2.31 6.24 11.74
CA ALA A 123 2.66 4.84 11.61
C ALA A 123 4.14 4.62 11.89
N ARG A 124 4.48 3.40 12.31
CA ARG A 124 5.84 2.85 12.31
C ARG A 124 6.04 2.02 11.04
N THR A 125 7.29 1.80 10.66
CA THR A 125 7.59 0.83 9.60
C THR A 125 7.43 -0.60 10.13
N LEU A 126 6.84 -1.46 9.31
CA LEU A 126 6.71 -2.89 9.56
C LEU A 126 7.00 -3.65 8.27
N SER A 127 8.25 -4.09 8.10
CA SER A 127 8.65 -4.87 6.92
C SER A 127 8.49 -6.37 7.20
N ILE A 128 7.69 -7.05 6.39
CA ILE A 128 7.43 -8.49 6.49
C ILE A 128 7.72 -9.13 5.12
N GLU A 129 8.71 -10.03 5.10
CA GLU A 129 9.02 -10.80 3.89
C GLU A 129 7.80 -11.63 3.42
N PRO A 130 7.59 -11.78 2.10
CA PRO A 130 8.41 -11.28 1.00
C PRO A 130 8.03 -9.86 0.50
N ASN A 131 7.09 -9.17 1.15
CA ASN A 131 6.51 -7.90 0.72
C ASN A 131 7.35 -6.70 1.22
N THR A 132 8.46 -6.43 0.56
CA THR A 132 9.47 -5.47 1.02
C THR A 132 9.83 -4.39 0.00
N ALA A 133 9.05 -4.24 -1.07
CA ALA A 133 9.37 -3.34 -2.19
C ALA A 133 9.69 -1.89 -1.76
N PHE A 134 9.04 -1.37 -0.70
CA PHE A 134 9.27 -0.02 -0.18
C PHE A 134 9.99 0.02 1.17
N ALA A 135 10.54 -1.11 1.67
CA ALA A 135 11.09 -1.19 3.03
C ALA A 135 12.19 -0.17 3.29
N SER A 136 13.18 -0.05 2.40
CA SER A 136 14.29 0.91 2.54
C SER A 136 13.82 2.37 2.48
N GLN A 137 12.86 2.68 1.59
CA GLN A 137 12.27 4.00 1.48
C GLN A 137 11.52 4.37 2.76
N PHE A 138 10.66 3.49 3.27
CA PHE A 138 9.91 3.71 4.49
C PHE A 138 10.81 3.89 5.72
N ALA A 139 11.88 3.10 5.86
CA ALA A 139 12.85 3.25 6.95
C ALA A 139 13.52 4.63 6.94
N SER A 140 13.85 5.18 5.76
CA SER A 140 14.41 6.52 5.62
C SER A 140 13.40 7.60 6.04
N HIS A 141 12.14 7.46 5.63
CA HIS A 141 11.06 8.37 5.99
C HIS A 141 10.74 8.34 7.48
N GLU A 142 10.72 7.14 8.09
CA GLU A 142 10.55 7.00 9.54
C GLU A 142 11.69 7.69 10.31
N SER A 143 12.94 7.47 9.91
CA SER A 143 14.09 8.15 10.52
C SER A 143 13.95 9.68 10.46
N SER A 144 13.50 10.21 9.32
CA SER A 144 13.20 11.64 9.17
C SER A 144 12.07 12.10 10.09
N ALA A 145 10.97 11.35 10.20
CA ALA A 145 9.84 11.68 11.08
C ALA A 145 10.26 11.68 12.56
N ARG A 146 11.08 10.71 12.99
CA ARG A 146 11.67 10.64 14.35
C ARG A 146 12.55 11.87 14.64
N ASN A 147 13.45 12.21 13.72
CA ASN A 147 14.35 13.36 13.88
C ASN A 147 13.57 14.68 13.99
N ARG A 148 12.48 14.83 13.24
CA ARG A 148 11.58 15.98 13.32
C ARG A 148 10.63 15.94 14.54
N ARG A 149 10.59 14.82 15.27
CA ARG A 149 9.71 14.60 16.43
C ARG A 149 8.24 14.89 16.11
N VAL A 150 7.72 14.31 15.04
CA VAL A 150 6.30 14.49 14.62
C VAL A 150 5.44 13.32 15.08
N GLY A 151 4.18 13.60 15.38
CA GLY A 151 3.17 12.60 15.72
C GLY A 151 3.59 11.75 16.94
N LEU A 152 3.47 10.43 16.80
CA LEU A 152 3.79 9.45 17.87
C LEU A 152 5.23 9.62 18.45
N TRP A 153 6.18 10.11 17.63
CA TRP A 153 7.57 10.36 18.05
C TRP A 153 7.73 11.55 19.00
N LEU A 154 6.76 12.44 19.03
CA LEU A 154 6.73 13.57 19.98
C LEU A 154 5.94 13.21 21.24
N TYR A 155 4.81 12.52 21.08
CA TYR A 155 3.83 12.36 22.15
C TYR A 155 3.91 11.02 22.90
N CYS A 156 4.40 9.95 22.24
CA CYS A 156 4.38 8.60 22.80
C CYS A 156 5.74 8.08 23.25
N GLU A 157 6.83 8.64 22.77
CA GLU A 157 8.20 8.28 23.19
C GLU A 157 8.73 9.32 24.19
N ARG A 158 8.38 9.16 25.47
CA ARG A 158 8.96 9.90 26.59
C ARG A 158 9.74 8.96 27.50
#